data_560be7b50f8ddaaeb20df577b81b29b2
#
_entry.id   560be7b50f8ddaaeb20df577b81b29b2
#
_cell.length_a   1.000
_cell.length_b   1.000
_cell.length_c   1.000
_cell.angle_alpha   90.00
_cell.angle_beta   90.00
_cell.angle_gamma   90.00
#
_symmetry.space_group_name_H-M   'P 1'
#
loop_
_entity.id
_entity.type
_entity.pdbx_description
1 polymer ?
#
loop_
_entity_poly.entity_id
_entity_poly.type
_entity_poly.pdbx_seq_one_letter_code
_entity_poly.pdbx_strand_id
1 'polypeptide(L)'
;MSETSNKTRLEHDCIGQMEVPANVYWGIHTQRAIGTSGLRITDSQHPELIRAYATVKRACAIANEELGLIDPAKAEAIRAACLEIEAGKLADQFPVDVMQGGAGTSSNMNMNEVIANRALEIAGRQRGDYTYIHPNDDVNKSQSTNDTYPAACKLALIDAIGPLAESTKKLAKAFHDLADKHINDVTIGRTQLQDAVPMTYGQEFHAFATLLKSDLAAFDRVVPLLAQLNLGATAIGTGICADLRFRKSAIKHLAQITGLPVTAAPDPVAAMTDMGAYVATSAAIKSLAVHLKKAADDLRLLNSGPRCGFNDLNVPARQAGSSIMPAKVNPVIPECVNQCCFTIFGMDVTVNWAVAEGQLQLNAFDPVMVHELLTGMALLTHAMETFRVNCVEGIEINADLGRSYAQSSPSISAALNHYIGYEHAADIAAEAVHTGRTVREVAGERTDLPAEQLDEILDPIRLARGLGQTCRERQE
;
A
#
# COMPACT_ATOMS: atom_id res chain seq x y z
N MET A 1 -25.28 -24.84 -29.05
CA MET A 1 -23.82 -24.99 -28.93
C MET A 1 -23.29 -24.83 -30.33
N SER A 2 -22.81 -23.62 -30.69
CA SER A 2 -22.22 -23.37 -32.02
C SER A 2 -20.82 -23.98 -32.04
N GLU A 3 -20.56 -24.79 -33.08
CA GLU A 3 -19.22 -25.24 -33.45
C GLU A 3 -18.36 -24.00 -33.78
N THR A 4 -17.72 -23.42 -32.75
CA THR A 4 -16.61 -22.48 -32.96
C THR A 4 -15.47 -23.34 -33.52
N SER A 5 -15.27 -23.28 -34.82
CA SER A 5 -14.16 -23.88 -35.58
C SER A 5 -12.86 -23.63 -34.77
N ASN A 6 -12.23 -24.72 -34.31
CA ASN A 6 -10.88 -24.80 -33.75
C ASN A 6 -9.84 -24.47 -34.85
N LYS A 7 -9.91 -23.26 -35.44
CA LYS A 7 -8.89 -22.80 -36.38
C LYS A 7 -7.64 -22.44 -35.59
N THR A 8 -6.53 -23.02 -35.99
CA THR A 8 -5.20 -22.70 -35.46
C THR A 8 -4.36 -22.03 -36.54
N ARG A 9 -3.31 -21.37 -36.14
CA ARG A 9 -2.22 -20.89 -36.99
C ARG A 9 -0.93 -21.55 -36.52
N LEU A 10 -0.10 -21.97 -37.45
CA LEU A 10 1.20 -22.56 -37.14
C LEU A 10 2.22 -21.47 -36.98
N GLU A 11 2.85 -21.40 -35.80
CA GLU A 11 3.95 -20.49 -35.51
C GLU A 11 5.23 -21.28 -35.19
N HIS A 12 6.39 -20.61 -35.22
CA HIS A 12 7.67 -21.22 -34.91
C HIS A 12 8.55 -20.30 -34.07
N ASP A 13 9.39 -20.89 -33.25
CA ASP A 13 10.47 -20.24 -32.49
C ASP A 13 11.74 -21.14 -32.53
N CYS A 14 12.76 -20.78 -31.73
CA CYS A 14 14.02 -21.52 -31.67
C CYS A 14 13.89 -22.95 -31.11
N ILE A 15 12.76 -23.30 -30.47
CA ILE A 15 12.51 -24.64 -29.91
C ILE A 15 11.76 -25.51 -30.92
N GLY A 16 11.05 -24.90 -31.89
CA GLY A 16 10.30 -25.65 -32.94
C GLY A 16 8.97 -24.98 -33.28
N GLN A 17 8.08 -25.79 -33.87
CA GLN A 17 6.75 -25.33 -34.29
C GLN A 17 5.68 -25.68 -33.28
N MET A 18 4.61 -24.86 -33.23
CA MET A 18 3.42 -25.12 -32.41
C MET A 18 2.20 -24.48 -33.03
N GLU A 19 1.04 -25.12 -32.86
CA GLU A 19 -0.25 -24.53 -33.20
C GLU A 19 -0.73 -23.56 -32.14
N VAL A 20 -1.12 -22.36 -32.53
CA VAL A 20 -1.70 -21.33 -31.69
C VAL A 20 -3.15 -21.10 -32.14
N PRO A 21 -4.13 -20.95 -31.24
CA PRO A 21 -5.50 -20.63 -31.63
C PRO A 21 -5.58 -19.40 -32.52
N ALA A 22 -6.30 -19.45 -33.62
CA ALA A 22 -6.32 -18.37 -34.60
C ALA A 22 -7.03 -17.10 -34.09
N ASN A 23 -7.89 -17.24 -33.08
CA ASN A 23 -8.70 -16.15 -32.51
C ASN A 23 -8.01 -15.33 -31.41
N VAL A 24 -6.84 -15.79 -30.91
CA VAL A 24 -6.09 -15.07 -29.85
C VAL A 24 -5.03 -14.13 -30.44
N TYR A 25 -4.62 -13.13 -29.66
CA TYR A 25 -3.56 -12.21 -30.03
C TYR A 25 -2.17 -12.63 -29.53
N TRP A 26 -2.08 -13.52 -28.52
CA TRP A 26 -0.77 -14.08 -28.16
C TRP A 26 -0.24 -15.01 -29.23
N GLY A 27 1.07 -15.28 -29.19
CA GLY A 27 1.77 -16.15 -30.13
C GLY A 27 2.33 -17.41 -29.46
N ILE A 28 3.31 -18.02 -30.17
CA ILE A 28 3.91 -19.30 -29.77
C ILE A 28 4.58 -19.29 -28.41
N HIS A 29 5.26 -18.19 -28.02
CA HIS A 29 5.97 -18.11 -26.76
C HIS A 29 5.00 -18.15 -25.57
N THR A 30 3.94 -17.36 -25.65
CA THR A 30 2.85 -17.39 -24.65
C THR A 30 2.16 -18.76 -24.66
N GLN A 31 1.86 -19.33 -25.83
CA GLN A 31 1.23 -20.63 -25.93
C GLN A 31 2.06 -21.72 -25.27
N ARG A 32 3.40 -21.68 -25.37
CA ARG A 32 4.29 -22.56 -24.62
C ARG A 32 4.21 -22.31 -23.12
N ALA A 33 4.24 -21.06 -22.70
CA ALA A 33 4.21 -20.69 -21.28
C ALA A 33 2.96 -21.23 -20.58
N ILE A 34 1.78 -21.15 -21.21
CA ILE A 34 0.52 -21.65 -20.64
C ILE A 34 0.29 -23.14 -20.86
N GLY A 35 0.86 -23.71 -21.93
CA GLY A 35 0.65 -25.13 -22.33
C GLY A 35 1.66 -26.10 -21.76
N THR A 36 2.94 -25.70 -21.72
CA THR A 36 4.04 -26.62 -21.31
C THR A 36 4.25 -26.63 -19.80
N SER A 37 3.98 -25.54 -19.12
CA SER A 37 4.11 -25.54 -17.67
C SER A 37 2.98 -26.32 -17.00
N GLY A 38 1.82 -26.45 -17.64
CA GLY A 38 0.63 -27.11 -17.06
C GLY A 38 0.23 -26.56 -15.70
N LEU A 39 0.98 -25.59 -15.24
CA LEU A 39 1.04 -25.09 -13.90
C LEU A 39 0.51 -23.65 -13.92
N ARG A 40 -0.79 -23.55 -13.80
CA ARG A 40 -1.36 -22.34 -13.27
C ARG A 40 -1.13 -22.38 -11.76
N ILE A 41 -0.06 -21.72 -11.31
CA ILE A 41 0.35 -21.72 -9.90
C ILE A 41 -0.49 -20.73 -9.12
N THR A 42 -0.74 -19.57 -9.74
CA THR A 42 -1.52 -18.47 -9.14
C THR A 42 -2.53 -17.90 -10.15
N ASP A 43 -2.71 -16.60 -10.14
CA ASP A 43 -3.63 -15.86 -11.00
C ASP A 43 -2.95 -15.27 -12.24
N SER A 44 -3.74 -14.69 -13.13
CA SER A 44 -3.26 -13.90 -14.27
C SER A 44 -2.58 -12.61 -13.83
N GLN A 45 -1.88 -11.95 -14.76
CA GLN A 45 -1.17 -10.70 -14.55
C GLN A 45 -2.06 -9.60 -13.97
N HIS A 46 -1.49 -8.76 -13.11
CA HIS A 46 -2.16 -7.57 -12.59
C HIS A 46 -2.50 -6.58 -13.71
N PRO A 47 -3.75 -6.07 -13.78
CA PRO A 47 -4.13 -5.09 -14.80
C PRO A 47 -3.24 -3.84 -14.81
N GLU A 48 -2.75 -3.41 -13.65
CA GLU A 48 -1.83 -2.28 -13.50
C GLU A 48 -0.50 -2.57 -14.20
N LEU A 49 0.03 -3.76 -14.05
CA LEU A 49 1.28 -4.19 -14.70
C LEU A 49 1.10 -4.27 -16.23
N ILE A 50 -0.02 -4.81 -16.71
CA ILE A 50 -0.33 -4.89 -18.13
C ILE A 50 -0.36 -3.47 -18.75
N ARG A 51 -1.06 -2.52 -18.11
CA ARG A 51 -1.12 -1.12 -18.56
C ARG A 51 0.25 -0.45 -18.57
N ALA A 52 0.99 -0.56 -17.47
CA ALA A 52 2.32 0.01 -17.34
C ALA A 52 3.28 -0.57 -18.39
N TYR A 53 3.18 -1.87 -18.68
CA TYR A 53 4.02 -2.50 -19.68
C TYR A 53 3.70 -2.01 -21.10
N ALA A 54 2.44 -1.86 -21.46
CA ALA A 54 2.03 -1.27 -22.74
C ALA A 54 2.56 0.17 -22.87
N THR A 55 2.55 0.95 -21.79
CA THR A 55 3.12 2.31 -21.76
C THR A 55 4.63 2.30 -22.02
N VAL A 56 5.38 1.37 -21.40
CA VAL A 56 6.81 1.19 -21.69
C VAL A 56 7.03 0.85 -23.16
N LYS A 57 6.28 -0.11 -23.71
CA LYS A 57 6.39 -0.52 -25.13
C LYS A 57 6.06 0.63 -26.07
N ARG A 58 5.06 1.45 -25.76
CA ARG A 58 4.72 2.64 -26.53
C ARG A 58 5.87 3.66 -26.55
N ALA A 59 6.49 3.93 -25.40
CA ALA A 59 7.64 4.83 -25.32
C ALA A 59 8.85 4.30 -26.13
N CYS A 60 9.09 3.00 -26.09
CA CYS A 60 10.14 2.34 -26.86
C CYS A 60 9.87 2.42 -28.37
N ALA A 61 8.62 2.23 -28.82
CA ALA A 61 8.25 2.34 -30.22
C ALA A 61 8.46 3.76 -30.74
N ILE A 62 8.09 4.80 -29.97
CA ILE A 62 8.33 6.21 -30.32
C ILE A 62 9.84 6.49 -30.41
N ALA A 63 10.62 6.00 -29.46
CA ALA A 63 12.07 6.18 -29.48
C ALA A 63 12.75 5.51 -30.69
N ASN A 64 12.35 4.29 -31.03
CA ASN A 64 12.88 3.58 -32.19
C ASN A 64 12.49 4.27 -33.50
N GLU A 65 11.28 4.83 -33.61
CA GLU A 65 10.86 5.63 -34.76
C GLU A 65 11.66 6.93 -34.87
N GLU A 66 11.81 7.70 -33.76
CA GLU A 66 12.61 8.94 -33.72
C GLU A 66 14.06 8.70 -34.19
N LEU A 67 14.60 7.54 -33.90
CA LEU A 67 15.97 7.16 -34.28
C LEU A 67 16.09 6.49 -35.66
N GLY A 68 14.97 6.30 -36.37
CA GLY A 68 14.96 5.64 -37.67
C GLY A 68 15.25 4.13 -37.63
N LEU A 69 15.03 3.48 -36.47
CA LEU A 69 15.30 2.06 -36.26
C LEU A 69 14.13 1.14 -36.62
N ILE A 70 12.94 1.72 -36.76
CA ILE A 70 11.69 1.04 -37.16
C ILE A 70 10.96 1.92 -38.20
N ASP A 71 10.29 1.26 -39.14
CA ASP A 71 9.43 1.93 -40.12
C ASP A 71 8.32 2.72 -39.44
N PRO A 72 8.04 3.98 -39.85
CA PRO A 72 7.02 4.83 -39.25
C PRO A 72 5.61 4.20 -39.24
N ALA A 73 5.21 3.49 -40.30
CA ALA A 73 3.90 2.88 -40.40
C ALA A 73 3.76 1.69 -39.41
N LYS A 74 4.85 0.92 -39.20
CA LYS A 74 4.90 -0.12 -38.17
C LYS A 74 4.84 0.49 -36.78
N ALA A 75 5.61 1.56 -36.52
CA ALA A 75 5.62 2.25 -35.24
C ALA A 75 4.25 2.83 -34.89
N GLU A 76 3.54 3.40 -35.84
CA GLU A 76 2.18 3.90 -35.65
C GLU A 76 1.21 2.78 -35.26
N ALA A 77 1.24 1.64 -35.96
CA ALA A 77 0.38 0.50 -35.65
C ALA A 77 0.70 -0.10 -34.25
N ILE A 78 1.98 -0.19 -33.88
CA ILE A 78 2.43 -0.64 -32.56
C ILE A 78 1.93 0.30 -31.46
N ARG A 79 2.07 1.63 -31.65
CA ARG A 79 1.57 2.62 -30.68
C ARG A 79 0.05 2.55 -30.52
N ALA A 80 -0.68 2.38 -31.61
CA ALA A 80 -2.13 2.23 -31.59
C ALA A 80 -2.56 0.97 -30.79
N ALA A 81 -1.87 -0.15 -30.99
CA ALA A 81 -2.11 -1.37 -30.21
C ALA A 81 -1.81 -1.16 -28.72
N CYS A 82 -0.70 -0.49 -28.37
CA CYS A 82 -0.37 -0.16 -26.99
C CYS A 82 -1.46 0.70 -26.33
N LEU A 83 -1.97 1.72 -27.00
CA LEU A 83 -3.05 2.59 -26.50
C LEU A 83 -4.34 1.81 -26.21
N GLU A 84 -4.68 0.81 -27.02
CA GLU A 84 -5.82 -0.05 -26.75
C GLU A 84 -5.63 -0.88 -25.48
N ILE A 85 -4.43 -1.42 -25.25
CA ILE A 85 -4.10 -2.19 -24.04
C ILE A 85 -4.10 -1.26 -22.81
N GLU A 86 -3.51 -0.07 -22.90
CA GLU A 86 -3.54 0.95 -21.84
C GLU A 86 -4.97 1.32 -21.44
N ALA A 87 -5.90 1.35 -22.41
CA ALA A 87 -7.32 1.59 -22.18
C ALA A 87 -8.08 0.38 -21.61
N GLY A 88 -7.39 -0.73 -21.27
CA GLY A 88 -7.97 -1.95 -20.72
C GLY A 88 -8.62 -2.88 -21.74
N LYS A 89 -8.46 -2.63 -23.04
CA LYS A 89 -8.87 -3.59 -24.08
C LYS A 89 -7.90 -4.77 -24.10
N LEU A 90 -8.36 -5.91 -24.62
CA LEU A 90 -7.55 -7.14 -24.75
C LEU A 90 -7.06 -7.71 -23.42
N ALA A 91 -7.70 -7.39 -22.28
CA ALA A 91 -7.28 -7.84 -20.96
C ALA A 91 -7.26 -9.39 -20.84
N ASP A 92 -8.11 -10.09 -21.58
CA ASP A 92 -8.20 -11.54 -21.67
C ASP A 92 -7.05 -12.20 -22.46
N GLN A 93 -6.18 -11.37 -23.08
CA GLN A 93 -5.05 -11.83 -23.91
C GLN A 93 -3.73 -11.95 -23.13
N PHE A 94 -3.77 -11.81 -21.80
CA PHE A 94 -2.60 -11.91 -20.92
C PHE A 94 -2.74 -13.09 -19.94
N PRO A 95 -2.74 -14.33 -20.41
CA PRO A 95 -3.02 -15.51 -19.59
C PRO A 95 -1.80 -16.05 -18.83
N VAL A 96 -0.63 -15.43 -18.97
CA VAL A 96 0.60 -15.87 -18.30
C VAL A 96 0.48 -15.67 -16.79
N ASP A 97 0.91 -16.69 -16.03
CA ASP A 97 0.91 -16.66 -14.56
C ASP A 97 1.84 -15.56 -14.03
N VAL A 98 1.48 -14.96 -12.92
CA VAL A 98 2.36 -13.97 -12.23
C VAL A 98 3.60 -14.65 -11.65
N MET A 99 3.49 -15.91 -11.18
CA MET A 99 4.64 -16.71 -10.73
C MET A 99 5.27 -17.40 -11.93
N GLN A 100 6.38 -16.84 -12.40
CA GLN A 100 7.08 -17.31 -13.59
C GLN A 100 8.58 -17.26 -13.42
N GLY A 101 9.29 -18.23 -14.00
CA GLY A 101 10.73 -18.19 -14.15
C GLY A 101 11.17 -17.26 -15.29
N GLY A 102 12.47 -17.00 -15.40
CA GLY A 102 13.05 -16.22 -16.50
C GLY A 102 12.90 -14.70 -16.37
N ALA A 103 12.82 -14.18 -15.16
CA ALA A 103 12.81 -12.74 -14.87
C ALA A 103 11.71 -11.94 -15.61
N GLY A 104 10.52 -12.56 -15.78
CA GLY A 104 9.40 -11.92 -16.48
C GLY A 104 9.40 -12.09 -18.00
N THR A 105 10.23 -12.97 -18.56
CA THR A 105 10.31 -13.17 -20.01
C THR A 105 8.99 -13.62 -20.61
N SER A 106 8.23 -14.47 -19.93
CA SER A 106 6.91 -14.90 -20.42
C SER A 106 5.95 -13.73 -20.54
N SER A 107 5.92 -12.82 -19.57
CA SER A 107 5.13 -11.58 -19.64
C SER A 107 5.61 -10.64 -20.75
N ASN A 108 6.93 -10.47 -20.90
CA ASN A 108 7.48 -9.63 -21.99
C ASN A 108 7.07 -10.16 -23.36
N MET A 109 7.21 -11.45 -23.59
CA MET A 109 6.85 -12.06 -24.87
C MET A 109 5.34 -12.05 -25.10
N ASN A 110 4.53 -12.29 -24.07
CA ASN A 110 3.08 -12.16 -24.16
C ASN A 110 2.70 -10.73 -24.61
N MET A 111 3.27 -9.70 -23.97
CA MET A 111 3.06 -8.30 -24.36
C MET A 111 3.49 -8.04 -25.82
N ASN A 112 4.69 -8.51 -26.21
CA ASN A 112 5.21 -8.35 -27.56
C ASN A 112 4.31 -8.99 -28.62
N GLU A 113 3.86 -10.24 -28.37
CA GLU A 113 3.02 -11.00 -29.27
C GLU A 113 1.63 -10.39 -29.42
N VAL A 114 1.00 -9.97 -28.32
CA VAL A 114 -0.30 -9.29 -28.34
C VAL A 114 -0.22 -7.98 -29.10
N ILE A 115 0.80 -7.15 -28.83
CA ILE A 115 1.02 -5.89 -29.56
C ILE A 115 1.27 -6.16 -31.04
N ALA A 116 2.15 -7.12 -31.41
CA ALA A 116 2.46 -7.43 -32.80
C ALA A 116 1.22 -7.88 -33.56
N ASN A 117 0.45 -8.83 -33.03
CA ASN A 117 -0.75 -9.33 -33.69
C ASN A 117 -1.87 -8.27 -33.78
N ARG A 118 -2.02 -7.42 -32.78
CA ARG A 118 -2.97 -6.31 -32.86
C ARG A 118 -2.52 -5.24 -33.86
N ALA A 119 -1.24 -4.91 -33.90
CA ALA A 119 -0.67 -3.99 -34.86
C ALA A 119 -0.77 -4.48 -36.30
N LEU A 120 -0.58 -5.80 -36.52
CA LEU A 120 -0.82 -6.44 -37.82
C LEU A 120 -2.27 -6.24 -38.28
N GLU A 121 -3.23 -6.47 -37.41
CA GLU A 121 -4.65 -6.29 -37.73
C GLU A 121 -4.99 -4.80 -38.01
N ILE A 122 -4.44 -3.85 -37.23
CA ILE A 122 -4.55 -2.41 -37.50
C ILE A 122 -3.97 -2.04 -38.88
N ALA A 123 -2.87 -2.68 -39.27
CA ALA A 123 -2.25 -2.51 -40.59
C ALA A 123 -2.96 -3.27 -41.72
N GLY A 124 -4.14 -3.87 -41.48
CA GLY A 124 -4.92 -4.62 -42.46
C GLY A 124 -4.32 -6.00 -42.83
N ARG A 125 -3.50 -6.58 -41.97
CA ARG A 125 -2.83 -7.90 -42.15
C ARG A 125 -3.41 -8.93 -41.24
N GLN A 126 -3.08 -10.20 -41.53
CA GLN A 126 -3.49 -11.34 -40.70
C GLN A 126 -2.56 -11.47 -39.46
N ARG A 127 -3.11 -11.95 -38.36
CA ARG A 127 -2.34 -12.35 -37.18
C ARG A 127 -1.33 -13.42 -37.55
N GLY A 128 -0.11 -13.32 -37.04
CA GLY A 128 1.00 -14.22 -37.35
C GLY A 128 1.79 -13.83 -38.62
N ASP A 129 1.44 -12.74 -39.32
CA ASP A 129 2.25 -12.24 -40.45
C ASP A 129 3.50 -11.51 -39.93
N TYR A 130 4.35 -12.25 -39.24
CA TYR A 130 5.58 -11.73 -38.61
C TYR A 130 6.65 -11.35 -39.62
N THR A 131 6.41 -11.56 -40.93
CA THR A 131 7.26 -10.98 -42.00
C THR A 131 7.08 -9.47 -42.11
N TYR A 132 5.96 -8.93 -41.62
CA TYR A 132 5.68 -7.49 -41.61
C TYR A 132 5.90 -6.85 -40.22
N ILE A 133 5.25 -7.31 -39.16
CA ILE A 133 5.52 -6.86 -37.78
C ILE A 133 5.86 -8.05 -36.92
N HIS A 134 7.12 -8.13 -36.48
CA HIS A 134 7.64 -9.23 -35.69
C HIS A 134 7.70 -8.88 -34.17
N PRO A 135 7.27 -9.77 -33.26
CA PRO A 135 7.31 -9.50 -31.81
C PRO A 135 8.70 -9.10 -31.29
N ASN A 136 9.77 -9.76 -31.76
CA ASN A 136 11.14 -9.48 -31.32
C ASN A 136 11.81 -8.35 -32.13
N ASP A 137 11.71 -8.39 -33.45
CA ASP A 137 12.51 -7.50 -34.32
C ASP A 137 11.93 -6.10 -34.42
N ASP A 138 10.60 -5.94 -34.25
CA ASP A 138 9.90 -4.67 -34.33
C ASP A 138 9.41 -4.21 -32.92
N VAL A 139 8.58 -5.01 -32.21
CA VAL A 139 8.00 -4.59 -30.93
C VAL A 139 9.04 -4.53 -29.82
N ASN A 140 9.93 -5.53 -29.76
CA ASN A 140 11.01 -5.61 -28.75
C ASN A 140 12.33 -4.95 -29.21
N LYS A 141 12.31 -4.19 -30.33
CA LYS A 141 13.50 -3.53 -30.88
C LYS A 141 14.24 -2.72 -29.82
N SER A 142 15.56 -2.87 -29.75
CA SER A 142 16.45 -2.16 -28.80
C SER A 142 16.20 -2.48 -27.31
N GLN A 143 15.52 -3.57 -27.00
CA GLN A 143 15.05 -3.91 -25.64
C GLN A 143 15.50 -5.31 -25.23
N SER A 144 15.49 -5.54 -23.91
CA SER A 144 15.50 -6.86 -23.28
C SER A 144 14.38 -6.96 -22.27
N THR A 145 13.95 -8.16 -21.91
CA THR A 145 13.07 -8.35 -20.73
C THR A 145 13.68 -7.72 -19.49
N ASN A 146 15.00 -7.88 -19.33
CA ASN A 146 15.72 -7.47 -18.14
C ASN A 146 15.71 -5.94 -17.89
N ASP A 147 15.35 -5.15 -18.87
CA ASP A 147 15.21 -3.68 -18.70
C ASP A 147 13.75 -3.22 -18.82
N THR A 148 12.93 -3.83 -19.67
CA THR A 148 11.54 -3.40 -19.85
C THR A 148 10.60 -3.92 -18.80
N TYR A 149 10.79 -5.16 -18.32
CA TYR A 149 9.92 -5.75 -17.29
C TYR A 149 10.04 -5.00 -15.94
N PRO A 150 11.25 -4.80 -15.37
CA PRO A 150 11.39 -4.02 -14.14
C PRO A 150 10.95 -2.55 -14.32
N ALA A 151 11.11 -1.97 -15.51
CA ALA A 151 10.58 -0.64 -15.77
C ALA A 151 9.03 -0.62 -15.68
N ALA A 152 8.35 -1.60 -16.27
CA ALA A 152 6.90 -1.76 -16.16
C ALA A 152 6.45 -2.03 -14.72
N CYS A 153 7.16 -2.88 -13.98
CA CYS A 153 6.89 -3.15 -12.57
C CYS A 153 6.96 -1.89 -11.73
N LYS A 154 8.01 -1.10 -11.87
CA LYS A 154 8.18 0.15 -11.13
C LYS A 154 7.09 1.17 -11.44
N LEU A 155 6.68 1.32 -12.70
CA LEU A 155 5.57 2.19 -13.08
C LEU A 155 4.24 1.70 -12.51
N ALA A 156 3.96 0.40 -12.55
CA ALA A 156 2.75 -0.18 -11.95
C ALA A 156 2.66 0.09 -10.44
N LEU A 157 3.79 0.00 -9.74
CA LEU A 157 3.86 0.33 -8.31
C LEU A 157 3.61 1.82 -8.05
N ILE A 158 4.16 2.73 -8.87
CA ILE A 158 3.87 4.17 -8.74
C ILE A 158 2.38 4.44 -8.93
N ASP A 159 1.75 3.83 -9.95
CA ASP A 159 0.32 3.98 -10.20
C ASP A 159 -0.52 3.46 -9.01
N ALA A 160 -0.14 2.33 -8.41
CA ALA A 160 -0.83 1.73 -7.27
C ALA A 160 -0.69 2.54 -5.97
N ILE A 161 0.38 3.32 -5.82
CA ILE A 161 0.56 4.24 -4.69
C ILE A 161 -0.53 5.32 -4.67
N GLY A 162 -1.01 5.77 -5.81
CA GLY A 162 -2.04 6.81 -5.92
C GLY A 162 -3.33 6.49 -5.13
N PRO A 163 -4.05 5.40 -5.47
CA PRO A 163 -5.23 4.95 -4.74
C PRO A 163 -4.96 4.66 -3.25
N LEU A 164 -3.81 4.06 -2.92
CA LEU A 164 -3.41 3.77 -1.55
C LEU A 164 -3.26 5.06 -0.72
N ALA A 165 -2.56 6.05 -1.26
CA ALA A 165 -2.38 7.36 -0.62
C ALA A 165 -3.71 8.10 -0.45
N GLU A 166 -4.61 8.02 -1.44
CA GLU A 166 -5.93 8.65 -1.35
C GLU A 166 -6.80 8.00 -0.26
N SER A 167 -6.81 6.67 -0.14
CA SER A 167 -7.50 5.97 0.94
C SER A 167 -6.91 6.29 2.30
N THR A 168 -5.57 6.42 2.41
CA THR A 168 -4.88 6.84 3.62
C THR A 168 -5.29 8.26 4.04
N LYS A 169 -5.37 9.21 3.09
CA LYS A 169 -5.83 10.59 3.34
C LYS A 169 -7.27 10.62 3.85
N LYS A 170 -8.17 9.85 3.23
CA LYS A 170 -9.58 9.79 3.63
C LYS A 170 -9.75 9.22 5.04
N LEU A 171 -9.02 8.16 5.38
CA LEU A 171 -9.05 7.58 6.72
C LEU A 171 -8.45 8.54 7.76
N ALA A 172 -7.32 9.17 7.46
CA ALA A 172 -6.71 10.17 8.34
C ALA A 172 -7.67 11.35 8.59
N LYS A 173 -8.41 11.78 7.56
CA LYS A 173 -9.44 12.81 7.71
C LYS A 173 -10.57 12.36 8.62
N ALA A 174 -11.06 11.13 8.47
CA ALA A 174 -12.14 10.60 9.32
C ALA A 174 -11.73 10.57 10.81
N PHE A 175 -10.51 10.16 11.13
CA PHE A 175 -9.98 10.25 12.49
C PHE A 175 -9.83 11.71 12.96
N HIS A 176 -9.43 12.62 12.09
CA HIS A 176 -9.34 14.04 12.43
C HIS A 176 -10.73 14.65 12.72
N ASP A 177 -11.73 14.30 11.92
CA ASP A 177 -13.12 14.76 12.15
C ASP A 177 -13.66 14.25 13.51
N LEU A 178 -13.32 13.00 13.90
CA LEU A 178 -13.61 12.48 15.23
C LEU A 178 -12.83 13.20 16.32
N ALA A 179 -11.57 13.53 16.08
CA ALA A 179 -10.74 14.29 17.02
C ALA A 179 -11.34 15.64 17.34
N ASP A 180 -11.78 16.38 16.34
CA ASP A 180 -12.43 17.70 16.51
C ASP A 180 -13.74 17.58 17.27
N LYS A 181 -14.56 16.58 16.94
CA LYS A 181 -15.83 16.32 17.60
C LYS A 181 -15.69 16.04 19.11
N HIS A 182 -14.63 15.33 19.49
CA HIS A 182 -14.40 14.85 20.85
C HIS A 182 -13.23 15.50 21.58
N ILE A 183 -12.86 16.72 21.16
CA ILE A 183 -11.71 17.47 21.69
C ILE A 183 -11.83 17.80 23.20
N ASN A 184 -13.03 17.84 23.74
CA ASN A 184 -13.33 18.15 25.14
C ASN A 184 -13.80 16.92 25.95
N ASP A 185 -13.95 15.76 25.31
CA ASP A 185 -14.44 14.57 25.98
C ASP A 185 -13.25 13.82 26.61
N VAL A 186 -13.19 13.89 27.95
CA VAL A 186 -12.07 13.32 28.71
C VAL A 186 -12.18 11.84 28.93
N THR A 187 -11.02 11.19 28.99
CA THR A 187 -10.82 9.81 29.44
C THR A 187 -9.50 9.72 30.18
N ILE A 188 -9.15 8.51 30.66
CA ILE A 188 -7.84 8.23 31.21
C ILE A 188 -6.93 7.62 30.12
N GLY A 189 -5.76 8.17 29.91
CA GLY A 189 -4.71 7.56 29.10
C GLY A 189 -4.14 6.34 29.83
N ARG A 190 -3.73 5.33 29.06
CA ARG A 190 -3.19 4.08 29.60
C ARG A 190 -1.81 3.79 29.01
N THR A 191 -0.86 3.46 29.89
CA THR A 191 0.45 2.96 29.48
C THR A 191 0.61 1.54 30.04
N GLN A 192 1.02 0.57 29.21
CA GLN A 192 1.07 -0.85 29.60
C GLN A 192 -0.30 -1.37 30.12
N LEU A 193 -1.40 -0.82 29.60
CA LEU A 193 -2.78 -1.08 30.01
C LEU A 193 -3.11 -0.67 31.46
N GLN A 194 -2.23 0.10 32.12
CA GLN A 194 -2.48 0.68 33.43
C GLN A 194 -2.85 2.14 33.30
N ASP A 195 -3.63 2.66 34.27
CA ASP A 195 -4.01 4.08 34.32
C ASP A 195 -2.75 4.95 34.31
N ALA A 196 -2.75 5.95 33.44
CA ALA A 196 -1.70 6.94 33.39
C ALA A 196 -2.25 8.32 33.81
N VAL A 197 -2.55 9.19 32.87
CA VAL A 197 -3.02 10.54 33.15
C VAL A 197 -4.23 10.88 32.29
N PRO A 198 -5.05 11.87 32.70
CA PRO A 198 -6.18 12.32 31.87
C PRO A 198 -5.72 12.76 30.48
N MET A 199 -6.49 12.36 29.50
CA MET A 199 -6.41 12.81 28.11
C MET A 199 -7.82 13.00 27.54
N THR A 200 -7.94 13.46 26.29
CA THR A 200 -9.24 13.48 25.59
C THR A 200 -9.28 12.41 24.49
N TYR A 201 -10.49 11.92 24.19
CA TYR A 201 -10.69 11.07 23.00
C TYR A 201 -10.25 11.79 21.73
N GLY A 202 -10.41 13.12 21.68
CA GLY A 202 -9.90 13.93 20.58
C GLY A 202 -8.39 13.81 20.37
N GLN A 203 -7.60 13.75 21.46
CA GLN A 203 -6.15 13.54 21.39
C GLN A 203 -5.81 12.13 20.89
N GLU A 204 -6.55 11.12 21.29
CA GLU A 204 -6.39 9.72 20.82
C GLU A 204 -6.61 9.63 19.30
N PHE A 205 -7.77 10.13 18.81
CA PHE A 205 -8.07 10.10 17.38
C PHE A 205 -7.12 10.97 16.55
N HIS A 206 -6.67 12.12 17.11
CA HIS A 206 -5.67 12.96 16.45
C HIS A 206 -4.34 12.23 16.29
N ALA A 207 -3.93 11.41 17.29
CA ALA A 207 -2.72 10.61 17.19
C ALA A 207 -2.81 9.59 16.03
N PHE A 208 -3.95 8.89 15.87
CA PHE A 208 -4.14 7.98 14.73
C PHE A 208 -4.07 8.73 13.39
N ALA A 209 -4.72 9.89 13.28
CA ALA A 209 -4.63 10.72 12.08
C ALA A 209 -3.19 11.16 11.76
N THR A 210 -2.40 11.49 12.77
CA THR A 210 -1.00 11.92 12.63
C THR A 210 -0.12 10.79 12.13
N LEU A 211 -0.28 9.58 12.67
CA LEU A 211 0.46 8.39 12.22
C LEU A 211 0.21 8.12 10.73
N LEU A 212 -1.06 8.11 10.30
CA LEU A 212 -1.43 7.93 8.89
C LEU A 212 -0.86 9.04 7.98
N LYS A 213 -0.83 10.29 8.44
CA LYS A 213 -0.19 11.39 7.70
C LYS A 213 1.32 11.17 7.53
N SER A 214 1.99 10.57 8.50
CA SER A 214 3.42 10.25 8.39
C SER A 214 3.71 9.20 7.31
N ASP A 215 2.78 8.25 7.08
CA ASP A 215 2.91 7.24 6.04
C ASP A 215 2.78 7.84 4.63
N LEU A 216 1.98 8.89 4.44
CA LEU A 216 1.92 9.62 3.17
C LEU A 216 3.29 10.18 2.78
N ALA A 217 4.01 10.76 3.73
CA ALA A 217 5.37 11.26 3.49
C ALA A 217 6.36 10.12 3.18
N ALA A 218 6.11 8.88 3.62
CA ALA A 218 6.91 7.73 3.24
C ALA A 218 6.69 7.36 1.77
N PHE A 219 5.44 7.41 1.27
CA PHE A 219 5.14 7.18 -0.14
C PHE A 219 5.77 8.23 -1.05
N ASP A 220 5.75 9.51 -0.67
CA ASP A 220 6.40 10.59 -1.43
C ASP A 220 7.92 10.34 -1.60
N ARG A 221 8.57 9.70 -0.63
CA ARG A 221 10.00 9.34 -0.72
C ARG A 221 10.28 8.14 -1.60
N VAL A 222 9.33 7.22 -1.77
CA VAL A 222 9.48 6.00 -2.56
C VAL A 222 9.35 6.27 -4.06
N VAL A 223 8.44 7.14 -4.46
CA VAL A 223 8.16 7.44 -5.88
C VAL A 223 9.43 7.82 -6.66
N PRO A 224 10.33 8.71 -6.20
CA PRO A 224 11.58 9.02 -6.90
C PRO A 224 12.52 7.82 -7.06
N LEU A 225 12.51 6.86 -6.12
CA LEU A 225 13.33 5.65 -6.22
C LEU A 225 12.80 4.70 -7.30
N LEU A 226 11.48 4.52 -7.34
CA LEU A 226 10.81 3.74 -8.39
C LEU A 226 10.95 4.39 -9.77
N ALA A 227 11.02 5.73 -9.84
CA ALA A 227 11.16 6.46 -11.10
C ALA A 227 12.57 6.37 -11.72
N GLN A 228 13.57 5.77 -11.05
CA GLN A 228 14.87 5.46 -11.62
C GLN A 228 14.81 4.11 -12.34
N LEU A 229 14.98 4.13 -13.68
CA LEU A 229 14.81 2.96 -14.52
C LEU A 229 16.12 2.54 -15.19
N ASN A 230 16.25 1.23 -15.42
CA ASN A 230 17.32 0.64 -16.22
C ASN A 230 16.94 0.49 -17.71
N LEU A 231 15.84 1.07 -18.16
CA LEU A 231 15.33 0.97 -19.55
C LEU A 231 16.41 1.39 -20.56
N GLY A 232 16.64 0.56 -21.58
CA GLY A 232 17.72 0.71 -22.57
C GLY A 232 19.07 0.14 -22.13
N ALA A 233 19.16 -0.47 -20.94
CA ALA A 233 20.34 -1.18 -20.46
C ALA A 233 20.51 -2.57 -21.08
N THR A 234 19.44 -3.09 -21.65
CA THR A 234 19.33 -4.42 -22.29
C THR A 234 19.67 -5.58 -21.35
N ALA A 235 20.53 -6.51 -21.75
CA ALA A 235 20.70 -7.80 -21.09
C ALA A 235 21.33 -7.70 -19.68
N ILE A 236 22.41 -6.94 -19.54
CA ILE A 236 23.23 -6.85 -18.31
C ILE A 236 23.66 -5.41 -17.96
N GLY A 237 23.06 -4.40 -18.56
CA GLY A 237 23.42 -3.00 -18.31
C GLY A 237 24.33 -2.37 -19.36
N THR A 238 24.91 -3.14 -20.28
CA THR A 238 25.87 -2.65 -21.28
C THR A 238 25.22 -2.07 -22.53
N GLY A 239 23.90 -2.23 -22.72
CA GLY A 239 23.15 -1.71 -23.88
C GLY A 239 23.43 -2.47 -25.17
N ILE A 240 23.84 -3.73 -25.10
CA ILE A 240 24.09 -4.56 -26.29
C ILE A 240 22.84 -4.63 -27.17
N CYS A 241 23.00 -4.58 -28.49
CA CYS A 241 21.93 -4.58 -29.51
C CYS A 241 20.98 -3.38 -29.47
N ALA A 242 21.28 -2.33 -28.71
CA ALA A 242 20.56 -1.07 -28.73
C ALA A 242 21.43 0.06 -29.30
N ASP A 243 20.82 1.02 -30.01
CA ASP A 243 21.48 2.27 -30.36
C ASP A 243 21.82 3.06 -29.09
N LEU A 244 23.01 3.67 -29.05
CA LEU A 244 23.48 4.43 -27.88
C LEU A 244 22.55 5.59 -27.48
N ARG A 245 21.76 6.12 -28.44
CA ARG A 245 20.77 7.19 -28.23
C ARG A 245 19.44 6.68 -27.69
N PHE A 246 19.15 5.38 -27.84
CA PHE A 246 17.83 4.78 -27.53
C PHE A 246 17.43 5.02 -26.07
N ARG A 247 18.32 4.73 -25.13
CA ARG A 247 18.05 4.89 -23.69
C ARG A 247 17.56 6.30 -23.34
N LYS A 248 18.26 7.31 -23.85
CA LYS A 248 17.90 8.73 -23.60
C LYS A 248 16.54 9.08 -24.22
N SER A 249 16.29 8.63 -25.45
CA SER A 249 15.02 8.88 -26.15
C SER A 249 13.85 8.15 -25.47
N ALA A 250 14.00 6.86 -25.14
CA ALA A 250 12.96 6.06 -24.49
C ALA A 250 12.55 6.64 -23.12
N ILE A 251 13.52 7.01 -22.28
CA ILE A 251 13.26 7.63 -20.96
C ILE A 251 12.56 8.98 -21.13
N LYS A 252 12.99 9.82 -22.08
CA LYS A 252 12.36 11.11 -22.37
C LYS A 252 10.88 10.92 -22.75
N HIS A 253 10.60 9.99 -23.68
CA HIS A 253 9.22 9.74 -24.10
C HIS A 253 8.38 9.12 -23.02
N LEU A 254 8.95 8.21 -22.21
CA LEU A 254 8.24 7.63 -21.07
C LEU A 254 7.86 8.69 -20.03
N ALA A 255 8.77 9.61 -19.70
CA ALA A 255 8.49 10.74 -18.81
C ALA A 255 7.37 11.66 -19.38
N GLN A 256 7.39 11.93 -20.68
CA GLN A 256 6.34 12.73 -21.35
C GLN A 256 4.97 12.06 -21.34
N ILE A 257 4.94 10.74 -21.56
CA ILE A 257 3.70 9.97 -21.61
C ILE A 257 3.05 9.86 -20.22
N THR A 258 3.86 9.61 -19.19
CA THR A 258 3.38 9.34 -17.84
C THR A 258 3.21 10.61 -17.00
N GLY A 259 3.90 11.69 -17.34
CA GLY A 259 4.01 12.88 -16.49
C GLY A 259 4.85 12.64 -15.22
N LEU A 260 5.46 11.48 -15.08
CA LEU A 260 6.30 11.12 -13.93
C LEU A 260 7.74 11.61 -14.09
N PRO A 261 8.47 11.86 -13.00
CA PRO A 261 9.87 12.30 -13.03
C PRO A 261 10.82 11.13 -13.34
N VAL A 262 10.54 10.39 -14.41
CA VAL A 262 11.31 9.20 -14.80
C VAL A 262 12.72 9.60 -15.22
N THR A 263 13.71 8.90 -14.68
CA THR A 263 15.14 9.11 -14.97
C THR A 263 15.84 7.78 -15.29
N ALA A 264 16.94 7.86 -16.03
CA ALA A 264 17.79 6.72 -16.23
C ALA A 264 18.63 6.45 -14.96
N ALA A 265 18.74 5.19 -14.55
CA ALA A 265 19.63 4.81 -13.46
C ALA A 265 21.06 5.26 -13.74
N PRO A 266 21.78 5.80 -12.74
CA PRO A 266 23.15 6.31 -12.92
C PRO A 266 24.13 5.24 -13.41
N ASP A 267 24.07 4.06 -12.81
CA ASP A 267 24.81 2.87 -13.23
C ASP A 267 23.84 1.80 -13.72
N PRO A 268 23.79 1.55 -15.04
CA PRO A 268 22.85 0.58 -15.60
C PRO A 268 23.20 -0.87 -15.26
N VAL A 269 24.46 -1.20 -14.97
CA VAL A 269 24.87 -2.56 -14.56
C VAL A 269 24.41 -2.83 -13.13
N ALA A 270 24.66 -1.89 -12.22
CA ALA A 270 24.16 -2.00 -10.85
C ALA A 270 22.62 -2.10 -10.82
N ALA A 271 21.93 -1.34 -11.66
CA ALA A 271 20.46 -1.30 -11.71
C ALA A 271 19.80 -2.60 -12.20
N MET A 272 20.57 -3.57 -12.73
CA MET A 272 20.05 -4.89 -13.08
C MET A 272 19.85 -5.80 -11.86
N THR A 273 20.53 -5.51 -10.76
CA THR A 273 20.48 -6.31 -9.53
C THR A 273 19.97 -5.51 -8.34
N ASP A 274 20.00 -4.17 -8.41
CA ASP A 274 19.55 -3.30 -7.32
C ASP A 274 18.03 -3.24 -7.26
N MET A 275 17.49 -3.90 -6.25
CA MET A 275 16.06 -3.92 -5.93
C MET A 275 15.72 -3.06 -4.70
N GLY A 276 16.60 -2.10 -4.34
CA GLY A 276 16.40 -1.22 -3.18
C GLY A 276 15.10 -0.43 -3.20
N ALA A 277 14.60 -0.05 -4.38
CA ALA A 277 13.31 0.60 -4.54
C ALA A 277 12.13 -0.28 -4.08
N TYR A 278 12.19 -1.60 -4.31
CA TYR A 278 11.16 -2.55 -3.84
C TYR A 278 11.20 -2.73 -2.32
N VAL A 279 12.41 -2.79 -1.72
CA VAL A 279 12.58 -2.81 -0.25
C VAL A 279 11.97 -1.56 0.38
N ALA A 280 12.29 -0.38 -0.17
CA ALA A 280 11.76 0.89 0.33
C ALA A 280 10.23 0.95 0.22
N THR A 281 9.66 0.43 -0.88
CA THR A 281 8.21 0.35 -1.09
C THR A 281 7.57 -0.59 -0.08
N SER A 282 8.12 -1.79 0.10
CA SER A 282 7.65 -2.77 1.08
C SER A 282 7.69 -2.20 2.50
N ALA A 283 8.77 -1.52 2.88
CA ALA A 283 8.91 -0.88 4.18
C ALA A 283 7.86 0.23 4.41
N ALA A 284 7.53 1.03 3.39
CA ALA A 284 6.50 2.06 3.48
C ALA A 284 5.10 1.44 3.67
N ILE A 285 4.77 0.39 2.92
CA ILE A 285 3.51 -0.35 3.04
C ILE A 285 3.41 -1.01 4.43
N LYS A 286 4.49 -1.62 4.91
CA LYS A 286 4.55 -2.22 6.24
C LYS A 286 4.37 -1.19 7.35
N SER A 287 4.97 0.00 7.23
CA SER A 287 4.77 1.11 8.18
C SER A 287 3.29 1.46 8.30
N LEU A 288 2.60 1.65 7.17
CA LEU A 288 1.16 1.87 7.15
C LEU A 288 0.38 0.74 7.83
N ALA A 289 0.73 -0.52 7.55
CA ALA A 289 0.08 -1.67 8.18
C ALA A 289 0.28 -1.70 9.71
N VAL A 290 1.45 -1.28 10.21
CA VAL A 290 1.72 -1.15 11.66
C VAL A 290 0.81 -0.10 12.29
N HIS A 291 0.66 1.07 11.68
CA HIS A 291 -0.19 2.14 12.20
C HIS A 291 -1.68 1.79 12.11
N LEU A 292 -2.12 1.14 11.03
CA LEU A 292 -3.50 0.64 10.90
C LEU A 292 -3.81 -0.41 11.96
N LYS A 293 -2.87 -1.37 12.16
CA LYS A 293 -3.01 -2.39 13.19
C LYS A 293 -3.11 -1.77 14.58
N LYS A 294 -2.27 -0.79 14.90
CA LYS A 294 -2.31 -0.05 16.16
C LYS A 294 -3.69 0.57 16.39
N ALA A 295 -4.22 1.32 15.42
CA ALA A 295 -5.54 1.93 15.54
C ALA A 295 -6.66 0.87 15.69
N ALA A 296 -6.60 -0.21 14.92
CA ALA A 296 -7.58 -1.30 14.99
C ALA A 296 -7.54 -2.03 16.34
N ASP A 297 -6.35 -2.31 16.88
CA ASP A 297 -6.20 -2.96 18.18
C ASP A 297 -6.73 -2.09 19.32
N ASP A 298 -6.39 -0.81 19.33
CA ASP A 298 -6.85 0.11 20.36
C ASP A 298 -8.37 0.28 20.32
N LEU A 299 -8.96 0.45 19.14
CA LEU A 299 -10.43 0.51 19.02
C LEU A 299 -11.11 -0.77 19.51
N ARG A 300 -10.51 -1.96 19.32
CA ARG A 300 -11.03 -3.22 19.87
C ARG A 300 -10.95 -3.24 21.38
N LEU A 301 -9.84 -2.77 21.98
CA LEU A 301 -9.69 -2.68 23.43
C LEU A 301 -10.67 -1.66 24.03
N LEU A 302 -10.74 -0.46 23.46
CA LEU A 302 -11.62 0.60 23.95
C LEU A 302 -13.12 0.23 23.82
N ASN A 303 -13.48 -0.58 22.80
CA ASN A 303 -14.83 -1.11 22.59
C ASN A 303 -15.14 -2.35 23.44
N SER A 304 -14.18 -2.89 24.21
CA SER A 304 -14.36 -4.13 24.94
C SER A 304 -15.42 -4.00 26.06
N GLY A 305 -16.21 -5.05 26.26
CA GLY A 305 -17.23 -5.05 27.30
C GLY A 305 -18.58 -5.58 26.81
N PRO A 306 -19.69 -4.97 27.21
CA PRO A 306 -19.88 -3.67 27.88
C PRO A 306 -19.68 -3.63 29.41
N ARG A 307 -19.53 -4.78 30.09
CA ARG A 307 -19.43 -4.82 31.56
C ARG A 307 -18.07 -5.28 32.10
N CYS A 308 -17.40 -6.17 31.35
CA CYS A 308 -16.12 -6.76 31.72
C CYS A 308 -14.97 -6.30 30.82
N GLY A 309 -15.03 -5.08 30.35
CA GLY A 309 -14.01 -4.43 29.50
C GLY A 309 -13.99 -2.94 29.71
N PHE A 310 -13.25 -2.22 28.88
CA PHE A 310 -13.09 -0.77 29.01
C PHE A 310 -14.35 0.02 28.71
N ASN A 311 -15.07 -0.38 27.65
CA ASN A 311 -16.31 0.28 27.25
C ASN A 311 -16.19 1.80 27.06
N ASP A 312 -15.02 2.28 26.67
CA ASP A 312 -14.75 3.70 26.41
C ASP A 312 -15.55 4.22 25.23
N LEU A 313 -15.75 3.37 24.22
CA LEU A 313 -16.48 3.70 22.98
C LEU A 313 -17.23 2.48 22.43
N ASN A 314 -18.11 2.74 21.46
CA ASN A 314 -18.82 1.73 20.71
C ASN A 314 -18.49 1.87 19.21
N VAL A 315 -18.02 0.78 18.59
CA VAL A 315 -17.92 0.70 17.13
C VAL A 315 -19.25 0.23 16.54
N PRO A 316 -19.61 0.61 15.31
CA PRO A 316 -20.87 0.22 14.69
C PRO A 316 -21.04 -1.30 14.62
N ALA A 317 -22.21 -1.79 15.05
CA ALA A 317 -22.59 -3.18 14.90
C ALA A 317 -22.80 -3.52 13.41
N ARG A 318 -22.06 -4.50 12.87
CA ARG A 318 -22.15 -4.88 11.45
C ARG A 318 -22.75 -6.26 11.23
N GLN A 319 -22.65 -7.14 12.21
CA GLN A 319 -23.24 -8.48 12.17
C GLN A 319 -23.47 -9.03 13.58
N ALA A 320 -24.34 -10.03 13.70
CA ALA A 320 -24.49 -10.76 14.96
C ALA A 320 -23.17 -11.46 15.34
N GLY A 321 -22.74 -11.27 16.59
CA GLY A 321 -21.41 -11.71 17.02
C GLY A 321 -21.33 -13.15 17.52
N SER A 322 -22.48 -13.84 17.69
CA SER A 322 -22.51 -15.18 18.24
C SER A 322 -23.73 -15.97 17.77
N SER A 323 -23.54 -17.27 17.53
CA SER A 323 -24.61 -18.21 17.21
C SER A 323 -25.35 -18.72 18.45
N ILE A 324 -24.81 -18.53 19.68
CA ILE A 324 -25.32 -19.05 20.93
C ILE A 324 -25.53 -18.00 22.03
N MET A 325 -24.92 -16.82 21.90
CA MET A 325 -25.03 -15.73 22.88
C MET A 325 -25.87 -14.59 22.30
N PRO A 326 -27.14 -14.44 22.64
CA PRO A 326 -27.97 -13.33 22.18
C PRO A 326 -27.34 -11.97 22.55
N ALA A 327 -27.48 -10.98 21.68
CA ALA A 327 -26.98 -9.61 21.87
C ALA A 327 -25.45 -9.46 21.94
N LYS A 328 -24.65 -10.51 21.73
CA LYS A 328 -23.19 -10.36 21.59
C LYS A 328 -22.85 -9.77 20.23
N VAL A 329 -22.15 -8.65 20.20
CA VAL A 329 -21.64 -8.00 19.00
C VAL A 329 -20.12 -7.90 19.09
N ASN A 330 -19.42 -8.34 18.04
CA ASN A 330 -17.96 -8.28 17.98
C ASN A 330 -17.50 -7.11 17.09
N PRO A 331 -16.32 -6.53 17.34
CA PRO A 331 -15.74 -5.47 16.53
C PRO A 331 -15.10 -6.03 15.24
N VAL A 332 -15.93 -6.64 14.36
CA VAL A 332 -15.46 -7.44 13.22
C VAL A 332 -14.69 -6.66 12.18
N ILE A 333 -14.95 -5.36 12.03
CA ILE A 333 -14.22 -4.54 11.04
C ILE A 333 -12.76 -4.31 11.47
N PRO A 334 -12.45 -3.86 12.70
CA PRO A 334 -11.06 -3.82 13.17
C PRO A 334 -10.36 -5.18 13.12
N GLU A 335 -11.06 -6.29 13.40
CA GLU A 335 -10.50 -7.64 13.29
C GLU A 335 -10.11 -7.99 11.86
N CYS A 336 -10.95 -7.60 10.88
CA CYS A 336 -10.64 -7.78 9.46
C CYS A 336 -9.40 -6.95 9.05
N VAL A 337 -9.31 -5.70 9.49
CA VAL A 337 -8.14 -4.83 9.25
C VAL A 337 -6.87 -5.46 9.81
N ASN A 338 -6.92 -6.01 11.01
CA ASN A 338 -5.79 -6.72 11.61
C ASN A 338 -5.29 -7.88 10.75
N GLN A 339 -6.21 -8.70 10.21
CA GLN A 339 -5.84 -9.82 9.33
C GLN A 339 -5.19 -9.33 8.04
N CYS A 340 -5.69 -8.24 7.45
CA CYS A 340 -5.03 -7.60 6.31
C CYS A 340 -3.60 -7.16 6.66
N CYS A 341 -3.40 -6.55 7.84
CA CYS A 341 -2.06 -6.14 8.29
C CYS A 341 -1.12 -7.34 8.51
N PHE A 342 -1.62 -8.47 9.05
CA PHE A 342 -0.81 -9.68 9.20
C PHE A 342 -0.34 -10.23 7.85
N THR A 343 -1.20 -10.17 6.83
CA THR A 343 -0.85 -10.55 5.46
C THR A 343 0.28 -9.67 4.93
N ILE A 344 0.22 -8.35 5.13
CA ILE A 344 1.29 -7.43 4.73
C ILE A 344 2.63 -7.76 5.38
N PHE A 345 2.63 -8.14 6.66
CA PHE A 345 3.88 -8.54 7.34
C PHE A 345 4.51 -9.79 6.71
N GLY A 346 3.68 -10.75 6.28
CA GLY A 346 4.14 -11.92 5.53
C GLY A 346 4.69 -11.56 4.15
N MET A 347 3.99 -10.68 3.42
CA MET A 347 4.41 -10.20 2.10
C MET A 347 5.75 -9.45 2.16
N ASP A 348 5.98 -8.63 3.19
CA ASP A 348 7.26 -7.94 3.40
C ASP A 348 8.42 -8.94 3.53
N VAL A 349 8.22 -10.05 4.21
CA VAL A 349 9.23 -11.11 4.32
C VAL A 349 9.53 -11.72 2.96
N THR A 350 8.49 -12.02 2.16
CA THR A 350 8.65 -12.57 0.80
C THR A 350 9.44 -11.62 -0.10
N VAL A 351 9.08 -10.34 -0.11
CA VAL A 351 9.77 -9.31 -0.90
C VAL A 351 11.25 -9.21 -0.51
N ASN A 352 11.56 -9.16 0.79
CA ASN A 352 12.94 -9.04 1.26
C ASN A 352 13.79 -10.26 0.89
N TRP A 353 13.22 -11.48 0.95
CA TRP A 353 13.90 -12.69 0.45
C TRP A 353 14.18 -12.60 -1.04
N ALA A 354 13.17 -12.28 -1.85
CA ALA A 354 13.33 -12.18 -3.30
C ALA A 354 14.36 -11.12 -3.72
N VAL A 355 14.40 -9.97 -3.01
CA VAL A 355 15.41 -8.93 -3.24
C VAL A 355 16.82 -9.44 -2.93
N ALA A 356 16.99 -10.22 -1.87
CA ALA A 356 18.30 -10.73 -1.45
C ALA A 356 18.89 -11.80 -2.41
N GLU A 357 18.08 -12.39 -3.28
CA GLU A 357 18.46 -13.49 -4.18
C GLU A 357 19.03 -13.03 -5.53
N GLY A 358 19.35 -11.74 -5.71
CA GLY A 358 20.06 -11.25 -6.87
C GLY A 358 21.45 -11.89 -7.00
N GLN A 359 21.76 -12.45 -8.17
CA GLN A 359 23.04 -13.14 -8.42
C GLN A 359 23.72 -12.54 -9.64
N LEU A 360 25.01 -12.20 -9.49
CA LEU A 360 25.84 -11.61 -10.54
C LEU A 360 25.13 -10.37 -11.14
N GLN A 361 24.78 -10.36 -12.42
CA GLN A 361 24.28 -9.19 -13.13
C GLN A 361 22.76 -9.15 -13.29
N LEU A 362 22.00 -9.91 -12.51
CA LEU A 362 20.53 -9.89 -12.57
C LEU A 362 19.91 -10.34 -11.25
N ASN A 363 18.82 -9.69 -10.84
CA ASN A 363 17.83 -10.28 -9.97
C ASN A 363 16.67 -10.80 -10.82
N ALA A 364 16.41 -12.11 -10.77
CA ALA A 364 15.39 -12.75 -11.60
C ALA A 364 14.00 -12.88 -10.94
N PHE A 365 13.83 -12.29 -9.74
CA PHE A 365 12.64 -12.51 -8.90
C PHE A 365 11.66 -11.32 -8.87
N ASP A 366 11.78 -10.38 -9.80
CA ASP A 366 10.79 -9.30 -10.01
C ASP A 366 9.33 -9.80 -10.02
N PRO A 367 8.98 -10.93 -10.65
CA PRO A 367 7.60 -11.38 -10.71
C PRO A 367 6.94 -11.52 -9.34
N VAL A 368 7.58 -12.18 -8.38
CA VAL A 368 7.01 -12.33 -7.03
C VAL A 368 7.01 -11.01 -6.27
N MET A 369 8.05 -10.18 -6.42
CA MET A 369 8.12 -8.88 -5.74
C MET A 369 6.98 -7.95 -6.15
N VAL A 370 6.74 -7.79 -7.45
CA VAL A 370 5.67 -6.93 -7.94
C VAL A 370 4.29 -7.49 -7.59
N HIS A 371 4.11 -8.80 -7.64
CA HIS A 371 2.85 -9.45 -7.25
C HIS A 371 2.50 -9.14 -5.80
N GLU A 372 3.41 -9.39 -4.87
CA GLU A 372 3.19 -9.13 -3.43
C GLU A 372 2.90 -7.64 -3.16
N LEU A 373 3.68 -6.75 -3.75
CA LEU A 373 3.51 -5.31 -3.52
C LEU A 373 2.18 -4.78 -4.09
N LEU A 374 1.80 -5.13 -5.32
CA LEU A 374 0.52 -4.72 -5.91
C LEU A 374 -0.67 -5.31 -5.14
N THR A 375 -0.60 -6.60 -4.80
CA THR A 375 -1.63 -7.27 -3.98
C THR A 375 -1.76 -6.60 -2.62
N GLY A 376 -0.64 -6.32 -1.95
CA GLY A 376 -0.62 -5.66 -0.65
C GLY A 376 -1.19 -4.25 -0.68
N MET A 377 -0.86 -3.45 -1.70
CA MET A 377 -1.40 -2.10 -1.87
C MET A 377 -2.92 -2.13 -2.10
N ALA A 378 -3.41 -3.02 -2.95
CA ALA A 378 -4.85 -3.19 -3.19
C ALA A 378 -5.58 -3.65 -1.91
N LEU A 379 -5.01 -4.62 -1.18
CA LEU A 379 -5.56 -5.12 0.07
C LEU A 379 -5.72 -4.00 1.11
N LEU A 380 -4.67 -3.20 1.34
CA LEU A 380 -4.72 -2.08 2.29
C LEU A 380 -5.67 -0.96 1.84
N THR A 381 -5.73 -0.67 0.54
CA THR A 381 -6.65 0.32 -0.01
C THR A 381 -8.10 -0.03 0.34
N HIS A 382 -8.50 -1.28 0.10
CA HIS A 382 -9.85 -1.76 0.43
C HIS A 382 -10.08 -1.89 1.94
N ALA A 383 -9.08 -2.35 2.70
CA ALA A 383 -9.16 -2.44 4.16
C ALA A 383 -9.38 -1.07 4.81
N MET A 384 -8.67 -0.03 4.38
CA MET A 384 -8.84 1.33 4.88
C MET A 384 -10.20 1.92 4.54
N GLU A 385 -10.70 1.70 3.33
CA GLU A 385 -12.04 2.19 2.94
C GLU A 385 -13.13 1.51 3.79
N THR A 386 -13.02 0.19 3.97
CA THR A 386 -13.92 -0.57 4.86
C THR A 386 -13.82 -0.10 6.31
N PHE A 387 -12.60 0.13 6.79
CA PHE A 387 -12.35 0.62 8.15
C PHE A 387 -12.97 2.00 8.38
N ARG A 388 -12.77 2.92 7.42
CA ARG A 388 -13.34 4.26 7.47
C ARG A 388 -14.87 4.24 7.53
N VAL A 389 -15.51 3.64 6.51
CA VAL A 389 -16.97 3.70 6.32
C VAL A 389 -17.75 2.84 7.33
N ASN A 390 -17.22 1.65 7.62
CA ASN A 390 -17.92 0.66 8.40
C ASN A 390 -17.57 0.66 9.89
N CYS A 391 -16.54 1.42 10.29
CA CYS A 391 -16.11 1.51 11.69
C CYS A 391 -15.92 2.98 12.12
N VAL A 392 -14.90 3.67 11.60
CA VAL A 392 -14.43 4.96 12.14
C VAL A 392 -15.51 6.04 12.12
N GLU A 393 -16.19 6.24 10.97
CA GLU A 393 -17.22 7.27 10.82
C GLU A 393 -18.46 7.08 11.72
N GLY A 394 -18.62 5.89 12.27
CA GLY A 394 -19.76 5.59 13.16
C GLY A 394 -19.38 5.32 14.61
N ILE A 395 -18.17 5.70 15.04
CA ILE A 395 -17.77 5.56 16.44
C ILE A 395 -18.58 6.51 17.33
N GLU A 396 -19.12 5.94 18.43
CA GLU A 396 -19.76 6.66 19.51
C GLU A 396 -18.96 6.49 20.79
N ILE A 397 -18.65 7.56 21.50
CA ILE A 397 -17.91 7.50 22.77
C ILE A 397 -18.86 7.47 23.96
N ASN A 398 -18.45 6.79 25.03
CA ASN A 398 -19.13 6.75 26.32
C ASN A 398 -18.55 7.87 27.24
N ALA A 399 -18.84 9.15 26.91
CA ALA A 399 -18.18 10.31 27.50
C ALA A 399 -18.30 10.38 29.04
N ASP A 400 -19.45 10.00 29.60
CA ASP A 400 -19.66 10.01 31.05
C ASP A 400 -18.79 8.95 31.73
N LEU A 401 -18.64 7.77 31.13
CA LEU A 401 -17.79 6.70 31.62
C LEU A 401 -16.32 7.10 31.56
N GLY A 402 -15.85 7.64 30.42
CA GLY A 402 -14.50 8.15 30.27
C GLY A 402 -14.17 9.22 31.32
N ARG A 403 -15.08 10.15 31.54
CA ARG A 403 -14.95 11.18 32.58
C ARG A 403 -14.84 10.55 33.98
N SER A 404 -15.65 9.54 34.28
CA SER A 404 -15.58 8.84 35.56
C SER A 404 -14.23 8.14 35.78
N TYR A 405 -13.67 7.53 34.75
CA TYR A 405 -12.32 6.94 34.77
C TYR A 405 -11.24 8.00 35.07
N ALA A 406 -11.30 9.14 34.36
CA ALA A 406 -10.35 10.22 34.59
C ALA A 406 -10.43 10.81 36.00
N GLN A 407 -11.63 10.90 36.59
CA GLN A 407 -11.84 11.46 37.94
C GLN A 407 -11.50 10.47 39.05
N SER A 408 -11.73 9.17 38.84
CA SER A 408 -11.51 8.14 39.87
C SER A 408 -10.10 7.57 39.88
N SER A 409 -9.33 7.78 38.82
CA SER A 409 -7.96 7.24 38.78
C SER A 409 -7.06 7.90 39.85
N PRO A 410 -6.35 7.07 40.66
CA PRO A 410 -5.43 7.60 41.66
C PRO A 410 -4.24 8.37 41.08
N SER A 411 -3.95 8.18 39.80
CA SER A 411 -2.82 8.80 39.11
C SER A 411 -2.95 10.33 38.96
N ILE A 412 -4.19 10.88 39.05
CA ILE A 412 -4.39 12.34 39.02
C ILE A 412 -3.76 13.04 40.23
N SER A 413 -3.44 12.34 41.31
CA SER A 413 -2.70 12.85 42.46
C SER A 413 -1.36 13.50 42.08
N ALA A 414 -0.77 13.08 40.95
CA ALA A 414 0.45 13.69 40.42
C ALA A 414 0.31 15.21 40.20
N ALA A 415 -0.89 15.70 39.94
CA ALA A 415 -1.17 17.13 39.81
C ALA A 415 -0.97 17.92 41.13
N LEU A 416 -1.08 17.24 42.26
CA LEU A 416 -0.88 17.83 43.61
C LEU A 416 0.59 18.00 43.96
N ASN A 417 1.52 17.32 43.26
CA ASN A 417 2.96 17.35 43.61
C ASN A 417 3.54 18.76 43.75
N HIS A 418 3.08 19.71 42.96
CA HIS A 418 3.55 21.09 43.01
C HIS A 418 3.08 21.86 44.25
N TYR A 419 1.98 21.38 44.86
CA TYR A 419 1.33 22.11 45.98
C TYR A 419 1.69 21.50 47.34
N ILE A 420 1.81 20.18 47.41
CA ILE A 420 1.98 19.44 48.66
C ILE A 420 3.20 18.52 48.68
N GLY A 421 3.98 18.45 47.60
CA GLY A 421 5.12 17.54 47.43
C GLY A 421 4.75 16.11 47.06
N TYR A 422 5.73 15.39 46.53
CA TYR A 422 5.54 14.06 45.97
C TYR A 422 5.08 13.00 47.01
N GLU A 423 5.73 12.98 48.20
CA GLU A 423 5.42 11.99 49.24
C GLU A 423 3.98 12.13 49.74
N HIS A 424 3.54 13.35 50.01
CA HIS A 424 2.19 13.60 50.50
C HIS A 424 1.13 13.30 49.38
N ALA A 425 1.41 13.61 48.14
CA ALA A 425 0.55 13.23 47.04
C ALA A 425 0.47 11.71 46.83
N ALA A 426 1.59 10.99 47.08
CA ALA A 426 1.64 9.53 47.03
C ALA A 426 0.82 8.89 48.14
N ASP A 427 0.86 9.44 49.39
CA ASP A 427 0.04 9.01 50.49
C ASP A 427 -1.46 9.18 50.24
N ILE A 428 -1.84 10.31 49.60
CA ILE A 428 -3.23 10.55 49.20
C ILE A 428 -3.66 9.53 48.14
N ALA A 429 -2.81 9.25 47.14
CA ALA A 429 -3.11 8.25 46.13
C ALA A 429 -3.29 6.84 46.72
N ALA A 430 -2.38 6.45 47.65
CA ALA A 430 -2.42 5.15 48.33
C ALA A 430 -3.72 5.02 49.16
N GLU A 431 -4.11 6.03 49.90
CA GLU A 431 -5.36 6.05 50.64
C GLU A 431 -6.58 5.99 49.75
N ALA A 432 -6.59 6.74 48.62
CA ALA A 432 -7.67 6.70 47.65
C ALA A 432 -7.86 5.26 47.11
N VAL A 433 -6.77 4.57 46.74
CA VAL A 433 -6.82 3.17 46.28
C VAL A 433 -7.33 2.25 47.41
N HIS A 434 -6.82 2.39 48.62
CA HIS A 434 -7.18 1.48 49.74
C HIS A 434 -8.65 1.65 50.16
N THR A 435 -9.17 2.86 50.12
CA THR A 435 -10.53 3.18 50.62
C THR A 435 -11.60 3.18 49.51
N GLY A 436 -11.18 3.14 48.23
CA GLY A 436 -12.10 3.29 47.08
C GLY A 436 -12.65 4.71 46.90
N ARG A 437 -12.08 5.68 47.59
CA ARG A 437 -12.45 7.12 47.49
C ARG A 437 -11.68 7.77 46.36
N THR A 438 -12.17 8.90 45.88
CA THR A 438 -11.45 9.72 44.89
C THR A 438 -10.27 10.47 45.49
N VAL A 439 -9.26 10.76 44.71
CA VAL A 439 -8.14 11.63 45.12
C VAL A 439 -8.66 12.97 45.61
N ARG A 440 -9.70 13.52 44.98
CA ARG A 440 -10.34 14.79 45.36
C ARG A 440 -10.89 14.77 46.81
N GLU A 441 -11.60 13.67 47.18
CA GLU A 441 -12.16 13.51 48.52
C GLU A 441 -11.06 13.38 49.58
N VAL A 442 -10.07 12.52 49.34
CA VAL A 442 -8.95 12.35 50.28
C VAL A 442 -8.11 13.62 50.41
N ALA A 443 -7.80 14.30 49.30
CA ALA A 443 -7.03 15.55 49.34
C ALA A 443 -7.77 16.66 50.10
N GLY A 444 -9.10 16.71 50.01
CA GLY A 444 -9.91 17.67 50.79
C GLY A 444 -9.85 17.51 52.29
N GLU A 445 -9.54 16.29 52.78
CA GLU A 445 -9.36 16.00 54.21
C GLU A 445 -7.92 16.11 54.67
N ARG A 446 -6.97 15.85 53.76
CA ARG A 446 -5.54 15.70 54.05
C ARG A 446 -4.70 16.97 53.72
N THR A 447 -5.31 17.99 53.15
CA THR A 447 -4.59 19.23 52.77
C THR A 447 -5.37 20.48 53.20
N ASP A 448 -4.65 21.56 53.36
CA ASP A 448 -5.24 22.88 53.63
C ASP A 448 -5.63 23.62 52.34
N LEU A 449 -5.64 22.91 51.19
CA LEU A 449 -6.02 23.55 49.90
C LEU A 449 -7.53 23.82 49.85
N PRO A 450 -7.95 25.04 49.47
CA PRO A 450 -9.35 25.37 49.33
C PRO A 450 -10.07 24.42 48.31
N ALA A 451 -11.33 24.13 48.58
CA ALA A 451 -12.12 23.21 47.73
C ALA A 451 -12.12 23.63 46.26
N GLU A 452 -12.27 24.92 45.96
CA GLU A 452 -12.25 25.50 44.63
C GLU A 452 -10.88 25.31 43.95
N GLN A 453 -9.79 25.40 44.70
CA GLN A 453 -8.44 25.18 44.18
C GLN A 453 -8.20 23.72 43.88
N LEU A 454 -8.68 22.77 44.72
CA LEU A 454 -8.62 21.32 44.45
C LEU A 454 -9.40 20.96 43.19
N ASP A 455 -10.59 21.55 43.01
CA ASP A 455 -11.41 21.32 41.83
C ASP A 455 -10.69 21.83 40.55
N GLU A 456 -9.97 22.94 40.67
CA GLU A 456 -9.19 23.48 39.56
C GLU A 456 -7.94 22.62 39.25
N ILE A 457 -7.18 22.20 40.26
CA ILE A 457 -5.96 21.38 40.12
C ILE A 457 -6.29 20.00 39.52
N LEU A 458 -7.39 19.40 39.96
CA LEU A 458 -7.79 18.04 39.61
C LEU A 458 -8.80 18.00 38.46
N ASP A 459 -9.07 19.13 37.78
CA ASP A 459 -9.96 19.14 36.60
C ASP A 459 -9.33 18.33 35.48
N PRO A 460 -9.95 17.21 35.06
CA PRO A 460 -9.40 16.33 34.03
C PRO A 460 -9.18 17.02 32.67
N ILE A 461 -10.01 18.00 32.30
CA ILE A 461 -9.85 18.77 31.05
C ILE A 461 -8.58 19.61 31.10
N ARG A 462 -8.33 20.26 32.21
CA ARG A 462 -7.12 21.08 32.39
C ARG A 462 -5.87 20.20 32.37
N LEU A 463 -5.91 19.06 33.05
CA LEU A 463 -4.82 18.08 33.05
C LEU A 463 -4.53 17.55 31.66
N ALA A 464 -5.57 17.15 30.90
CA ALA A 464 -5.45 16.68 29.53
C ALA A 464 -4.81 17.73 28.58
N ARG A 465 -5.01 19.00 28.84
CA ARG A 465 -4.43 20.11 28.06
C ARG A 465 -3.04 20.54 28.53
N GLY A 466 -2.47 19.89 29.53
CA GLY A 466 -1.18 20.26 30.13
C GLY A 466 -1.23 21.60 30.90
N LEU A 467 -2.42 22.04 31.30
CA LEU A 467 -2.62 23.25 32.07
C LEU A 467 -2.58 23.05 33.59
N GLY A 468 -2.21 21.84 34.02
CA GLY A 468 -2.04 21.48 35.44
C GLY A 468 -0.82 22.11 36.12
N GLN A 469 0.08 22.71 35.36
CA GLN A 469 1.19 23.53 35.88
C GLN A 469 0.87 25.00 35.72
N THR A 470 1.14 25.74 36.78
CA THR A 470 0.84 27.16 36.91
C THR A 470 1.15 27.98 35.65
N CYS A 471 0.17 28.79 35.19
CA CYS A 471 0.27 29.73 34.08
C CYS A 471 1.39 30.80 34.21
N ARG A 472 2.39 30.64 35.06
CA ARG A 472 3.46 31.63 35.24
C ARG A 472 4.65 31.46 34.29
N GLU A 473 4.80 30.33 33.57
CA GLU A 473 6.00 30.09 32.78
C GLU A 473 5.74 30.00 31.25
N ARG A 474 4.56 30.38 30.74
CA ARG A 474 4.27 30.43 29.30
C ARG A 474 3.98 31.85 28.76
N GLN A 475 4.50 32.87 29.41
CA GLN A 475 4.46 34.26 28.93
C GLN A 475 5.88 34.81 28.65
N GLU A 476 6.89 33.97 28.43
CA GLU A 476 8.19 34.39 27.85
C GLU A 476 8.43 33.71 26.49
#